data_e983c861bd657260c533c648d2ddccc5
#
_entry.id   e983c861bd657260c533c648d2ddccc5
#
_cell.length_a   1.000
_cell.length_b   1.000
_cell.length_c   1.000
_cell.angle_alpha   90.00
_cell.angle_beta   90.00
_cell.angle_gamma   90.00
#
_symmetry.space_group_name_H-M   'P 1'
#
loop_
_entity.id
_entity.type
_entity.pdbx_description
1 polymer ?
#
loop_
_entity_poly.entity_id
_entity_poly.type
_entity_poly.pdbx_seq_one_letter_code
_entity_poly.pdbx_strand_id
1 'polypeptide(L)'
;MAKDNASIIADIESYVGRNGNTYSQWYVGIASDARQRLFNDHAVKEKGDAWIYIPCGTSGVARAVEKYFLSQGMKGGSGGGDDSSDYVYAYRITSHSIEQN
;
A
#
# COMPACT_ATOMS: atom_id res chain seq x y z
N MET A 1 10.98 -0.01 16.09
CA MET A 1 11.32 -1.38 15.66
C MET A 1 10.41 -1.76 14.51
N ALA A 2 10.97 -2.33 13.45
CA ALA A 2 10.17 -2.73 12.30
C ALA A 2 9.31 -3.95 12.64
N LYS A 3 8.10 -3.99 12.08
CA LYS A 3 7.22 -5.14 12.23
C LYS A 3 7.64 -6.25 11.28
N ASP A 4 7.32 -7.49 11.62
CA ASP A 4 7.55 -8.59 10.69
C ASP A 4 6.46 -8.62 9.60
N ASN A 5 6.67 -9.46 8.59
CA ASN A 5 5.74 -9.55 7.45
C ASN A 5 4.32 -9.88 7.90
N ALA A 6 4.18 -10.83 8.82
CA ALA A 6 2.86 -11.28 9.27
C ALA A 6 2.10 -10.17 9.99
N SER A 7 2.78 -9.39 10.83
CA SER A 7 2.14 -8.28 11.54
C SER A 7 1.69 -7.18 10.59
N ILE A 8 2.54 -6.86 9.61
CA ILE A 8 2.23 -5.83 8.61
C ILE A 8 1.03 -6.27 7.77
N ILE A 9 1.04 -7.52 7.31
CA ILE A 9 -0.07 -8.07 6.53
C ILE A 9 -1.36 -8.02 7.35
N ALA A 10 -1.32 -8.43 8.62
CA ALA A 10 -2.49 -8.41 9.48
C ALA A 10 -3.05 -7.00 9.67
N ASP A 11 -2.18 -6.01 9.82
CA ASP A 11 -2.60 -4.61 9.97
C ASP A 11 -3.33 -4.13 8.72
N ILE A 12 -2.80 -4.43 7.53
CA ILE A 12 -3.41 -4.01 6.29
C ILE A 12 -4.72 -4.77 6.05
N GLU A 13 -4.75 -6.07 6.30
CA GLU A 13 -5.98 -6.87 6.17
C GLU A 13 -7.08 -6.34 7.06
N SER A 14 -6.75 -6.00 8.30
CA SER A 14 -7.71 -5.45 9.24
C SER A 14 -8.26 -4.11 8.75
N TYR A 15 -7.38 -3.25 8.23
CA TYR A 15 -7.79 -1.95 7.73
C TYR A 15 -8.70 -2.07 6.51
N VAL A 16 -8.34 -2.93 5.55
CA VAL A 16 -9.16 -3.19 4.36
C VAL A 16 -10.52 -3.76 4.77
N GLY A 17 -10.52 -4.66 5.75
CA GLY A 17 -11.77 -5.26 6.25
C GLY A 17 -12.73 -4.24 6.82
N ARG A 18 -12.21 -3.16 7.42
CA ARG A 18 -13.04 -2.09 7.97
C ARG A 18 -13.46 -1.07 6.93
N ASN A 19 -12.89 -1.12 5.72
CA ASN A 19 -13.11 -0.10 4.69
C ASN A 19 -13.54 -0.72 3.37
N GLY A 20 -14.46 -1.68 3.41
CA GLY A 20 -15.06 -2.25 2.21
C GLY A 20 -14.76 -3.72 1.97
N ASN A 21 -13.65 -4.23 2.47
CA ASN A 21 -13.29 -5.64 2.43
C ASN A 21 -13.28 -6.26 1.02
N THR A 22 -12.88 -5.47 0.01
CA THR A 22 -12.82 -5.94 -1.39
C THR A 22 -11.46 -5.58 -1.97
N TYR A 23 -10.54 -6.53 -2.02
CA TYR A 23 -9.17 -6.29 -2.46
C TYR A 23 -9.10 -5.73 -3.88
N SER A 24 -9.99 -6.14 -4.77
CA SER A 24 -9.97 -5.64 -6.16
C SER A 24 -10.22 -4.14 -6.28
N GLN A 25 -10.67 -3.50 -5.22
CA GLN A 25 -10.90 -2.05 -5.17
C GLN A 25 -9.76 -1.31 -4.45
N TRP A 26 -8.65 -1.99 -4.19
CA TRP A 26 -7.52 -1.42 -3.48
C TRP A 26 -6.26 -1.47 -4.32
N TYR A 27 -5.37 -0.53 -4.09
CA TYR A 27 -4.05 -0.44 -4.72
C TYR A 27 -2.98 -0.57 -3.65
N VAL A 28 -1.95 -1.37 -3.92
CA VAL A 28 -0.82 -1.54 -3.01
C VAL A 28 0.47 -1.16 -3.73
N GLY A 29 1.38 -0.51 -3.02
CA GLY A 29 2.68 -0.12 -3.56
C GLY A 29 3.72 -0.01 -2.48
N ILE A 30 4.96 0.23 -2.89
CA ILE A 30 6.07 0.48 -1.98
C ILE A 30 6.76 1.79 -2.35
N ALA A 31 7.36 2.45 -1.35
CA ALA A 31 8.02 3.73 -1.57
C ALA A 31 8.95 4.05 -0.42
N SER A 32 9.92 4.94 -0.67
CA SER A 32 10.72 5.53 0.40
C SER A 32 9.95 6.67 1.08
N ASP A 33 9.04 7.32 0.34
CA ASP A 33 8.17 8.38 0.87
C ASP A 33 6.73 8.02 0.53
N ALA A 34 6.10 7.28 1.42
CA ALA A 34 4.74 6.79 1.19
C ALA A 34 3.71 7.92 1.12
N ARG A 35 3.89 8.97 1.91
CA ARG A 35 2.96 10.10 1.91
C ARG A 35 2.97 10.81 0.56
N GLN A 36 4.14 11.03 -0.02
CA GLN A 36 4.23 11.65 -1.33
C GLN A 36 3.56 10.80 -2.40
N ARG A 37 3.80 9.49 -2.37
CA ARG A 37 3.19 8.59 -3.35
C ARG A 37 1.67 8.61 -3.23
N LEU A 38 1.15 8.51 -2.01
CA LEU A 38 -0.29 8.49 -1.77
C LEU A 38 -0.95 9.80 -2.21
N PHE A 39 -0.46 10.92 -1.69
CA PHE A 39 -1.21 12.17 -1.79
C PHE A 39 -0.86 12.99 -3.02
N ASN A 40 0.38 12.87 -3.53
CA ASN A 40 0.77 13.56 -4.76
C ASN A 40 0.58 12.68 -5.98
N ASP A 41 1.18 11.50 -5.99
CA ASP A 41 1.24 10.67 -7.19
C ASP A 41 -0.08 9.95 -7.47
N HIS A 42 -0.74 9.46 -6.43
CA HIS A 42 -2.00 8.74 -6.57
C HIS A 42 -3.23 9.60 -6.31
N ALA A 43 -3.05 10.86 -5.96
CA ALA A 43 -4.13 11.82 -5.72
C ALA A 43 -5.13 11.36 -4.63
N VAL A 44 -4.66 10.57 -3.68
CA VAL A 44 -5.48 10.15 -2.53
C VAL A 44 -5.68 11.37 -1.63
N LYS A 45 -6.91 11.56 -1.14
CA LYS A 45 -7.19 12.65 -0.21
C LYS A 45 -6.93 12.18 1.21
N GLU A 46 -6.04 12.88 1.90
CA GLU A 46 -5.67 12.53 3.26
C GLU A 46 -6.89 12.48 4.18
N LYS A 47 -7.81 13.41 3.99
CA LYS A 47 -9.09 13.41 4.70
C LYS A 47 -10.20 12.99 3.75
N GLY A 48 -10.85 11.90 4.08
CA GLY A 48 -11.99 11.42 3.31
C GLY A 48 -11.76 10.12 2.56
N ASP A 49 -10.53 9.87 2.11
CA ASP A 49 -10.21 8.62 1.42
C ASP A 49 -9.63 7.60 2.42
N ALA A 50 -9.79 6.31 2.11
CA ALA A 50 -9.21 5.25 2.92
C ALA A 50 -7.78 4.97 2.45
N TRP A 51 -6.82 5.01 3.35
CA TRP A 51 -5.42 4.75 3.03
C TRP A 51 -4.67 4.31 4.29
N ILE A 52 -3.56 3.60 4.08
CA ILE A 52 -2.69 3.18 5.16
C ILE A 52 -1.26 3.08 4.60
N TYR A 53 -0.26 3.38 5.42
CA TYR A 53 1.12 3.05 5.09
C TYR A 53 1.84 2.58 6.35
N ILE A 54 2.83 1.70 6.17
CA ILE A 54 3.53 1.08 7.29
C ILE A 54 5.02 1.01 6.95
N PRO A 55 5.89 1.46 7.85
CA PRO A 55 7.33 1.27 7.67
C PRO A 55 7.68 -0.20 7.85
N CYS A 56 8.41 -0.74 6.90
CA CYS A 56 8.78 -2.15 6.87
C CYS A 56 10.23 -2.40 7.28
N GLY A 57 11.03 -1.35 7.39
CA GLY A 57 12.43 -1.43 7.79
C GLY A 57 13.37 -1.75 6.65
N THR A 58 12.95 -2.55 5.68
CA THR A 58 13.75 -2.86 4.49
C THR A 58 12.86 -2.92 3.26
N SER A 59 13.45 -2.73 2.09
CA SER A 59 12.73 -2.88 0.83
C SER A 59 12.32 -4.33 0.59
N GLY A 60 13.09 -5.28 1.09
CA GLY A 60 12.75 -6.70 0.96
C GLY A 60 11.45 -7.04 1.64
N VAL A 61 11.23 -6.55 2.87
CA VAL A 61 9.98 -6.77 3.59
C VAL A 61 8.84 -6.04 2.88
N ALA A 62 9.05 -4.78 2.48
CA ALA A 62 8.02 -4.02 1.78
C ALA A 62 7.58 -4.74 0.50
N ARG A 63 8.53 -5.23 -0.29
CA ARG A 63 8.23 -5.95 -1.53
C ARG A 63 7.51 -7.26 -1.28
N ALA A 64 7.88 -7.98 -0.23
CA ALA A 64 7.22 -9.24 0.12
C ALA A 64 5.75 -9.01 0.48
N VAL A 65 5.47 -7.95 1.24
CA VAL A 65 4.11 -7.59 1.61
C VAL A 65 3.31 -7.15 0.38
N GLU A 66 3.92 -6.34 -0.49
CA GLU A 66 3.29 -5.94 -1.74
C GLU A 66 2.89 -7.16 -2.58
N LYS A 67 3.82 -8.09 -2.77
CA LYS A 67 3.54 -9.31 -3.55
C LYS A 67 2.40 -10.11 -2.96
N TYR A 68 2.34 -10.20 -1.63
CA TYR A 68 1.26 -10.91 -0.97
C TYR A 68 -0.11 -10.30 -1.36
N PHE A 69 -0.24 -8.98 -1.26
CA PHE A 69 -1.53 -8.34 -1.54
C PHE A 69 -1.86 -8.33 -3.02
N LEU A 70 -0.86 -8.27 -3.90
CA LEU A 70 -1.11 -8.45 -5.33
C LEU A 70 -1.69 -9.84 -5.60
N SER A 71 -1.18 -10.87 -4.92
CA SER A 71 -1.70 -12.23 -5.07
C SER A 71 -3.11 -12.37 -4.50
N GLN A 72 -3.51 -11.50 -3.59
CA GLN A 72 -4.85 -11.51 -3.00
C GLN A 72 -5.86 -10.74 -3.84
N GLY A 73 -5.44 -10.06 -4.89
CA GLY A 73 -6.35 -9.36 -5.79
C GLY A 73 -6.24 -7.86 -5.78
N MET A 74 -5.38 -7.26 -4.96
CA MET A 74 -5.16 -5.82 -5.02
C MET A 74 -4.51 -5.44 -6.34
N LYS A 75 -4.80 -4.23 -6.81
CA LYS A 75 -4.13 -3.67 -7.97
C LYS A 75 -2.80 -3.07 -7.54
N GLY A 76 -1.88 -2.99 -8.48
CA GLY A 76 -0.57 -2.40 -8.23
C GLY A 76 0.27 -2.51 -9.47
N GLY A 77 1.34 -1.69 -9.54
CA GLY A 77 2.24 -1.72 -10.66
C GLY A 77 3.46 -2.58 -10.34
N SER A 78 3.78 -3.51 -11.22
CA SER A 78 5.02 -4.26 -11.08
C SER A 78 6.20 -3.34 -11.37
N GLY A 79 7.28 -3.46 -10.59
CA GLY A 79 8.48 -2.68 -10.80
C GLY A 79 8.46 -1.29 -10.17
N GLY A 80 7.43 -0.94 -9.43
CA GLY A 80 7.43 0.29 -8.65
C GLY A 80 8.39 0.18 -7.48
N GLY A 81 9.02 1.31 -7.12
CA GLY A 81 9.95 1.34 -6.01
C GLY A 81 11.36 0.86 -6.37
N ASP A 82 12.25 0.96 -5.42
CA ASP A 82 13.66 0.58 -5.56
C ASP A 82 14.17 0.04 -4.21
N ASP A 83 15.49 -0.11 -4.09
CA ASP A 83 16.09 -0.66 -2.88
C ASP A 83 15.92 0.24 -1.66
N SER A 84 15.56 1.50 -1.83
CA SER A 84 15.27 2.41 -0.72
C SER A 84 13.79 2.43 -0.34
N SER A 85 12.93 1.68 -1.03
CA SER A 85 11.49 1.66 -0.82
C SER A 85 11.15 0.77 0.37
N ASP A 86 11.23 1.31 1.56
CA ASP A 86 11.08 0.58 2.82
C ASP A 86 9.71 0.78 3.48
N TYR A 87 8.77 1.41 2.78
CA TYR A 87 7.38 1.54 3.21
C TYR A 87 6.47 0.80 2.27
N VAL A 88 5.43 0.15 2.83
CA VAL A 88 4.30 -0.35 2.03
C VAL A 88 3.12 0.58 2.27
N TYR A 89 2.36 0.86 1.22
CA TYR A 89 1.15 1.65 1.33
C TYR A 89 0.02 1.00 0.56
N ALA A 90 -1.20 1.31 0.96
CA ALA A 90 -2.40 0.85 0.25
C ALA A 90 -3.47 1.91 0.35
N TYR A 91 -4.31 2.02 -0.67
CA TYR A 91 -5.44 2.93 -0.64
C TYR A 91 -6.62 2.34 -1.41
N ARG A 92 -7.82 2.75 -1.02
CA ARG A 92 -9.01 2.35 -1.75
C ARG A 92 -9.14 3.21 -3.00
N ILE A 93 -9.33 2.56 -4.14
CA ILE A 93 -9.44 3.23 -5.43
C ILE A 93 -10.75 4.01 -5.50
N THR A 94 -10.68 5.25 -5.93
CA THR A 94 -11.83 6.14 -6.09
C THR A 94 -11.84 6.73 -7.49
N SER A 95 -12.89 7.50 -7.81
CA SER A 95 -13.00 8.14 -9.12
C SER A 95 -11.92 9.20 -9.35
N HIS A 96 -11.33 9.74 -8.28
CA HIS A 96 -10.28 10.77 -8.40
C HIS A 96 -8.87 10.25 -8.19
N SER A 97 -8.70 9.01 -7.71
CA SER A 97 -7.37 8.46 -7.47
C SER A 97 -6.72 8.04 -8.79
N ILE A 98 -5.38 8.05 -8.81
CA ILE A 98 -4.59 7.74 -9.99
C ILE A 98 -3.77 6.48 -9.72
N GLU A 99 -4.03 5.41 -10.50
CA GLU A 99 -3.36 4.12 -10.34
C GLU A 99 -2.09 4.06 -11.18
N GLN A 100 -1.08 4.86 -10.83
CA GLN A 100 0.19 4.89 -11.56
C GLN A 100 1.35 4.52 -10.65
N ASN A 101 2.36 3.93 -11.28
CA ASN A 101 3.63 3.63 -10.60
C ASN A 101 4.48 4.86 -10.42
#